data_80f2a850347526fa46ad365127033dfb
#
_entry.id   80f2a850347526fa46ad365127033dfb
#
_cell.length_a   1.000
_cell.length_b   1.000
_cell.length_c   1.000
_cell.angle_alpha   90.00
_cell.angle_beta   90.00
_cell.angle_gamma   90.00
#
_symmetry.space_group_name_H-M   'P 1'
#
loop_
_entity.id
_entity.type
_entity.pdbx_description
1 polymer ?
#
loop_
_entity_poly.entity_id
_entity_poly.type
_entity_poly.pdbx_seq_one_letter_code
_entity_poly.pdbx_strand_id
1 'polypeptide(L)'
;MKLLEFWEEISLMPDAVRQLEKLEITEGEYEKLRELFLRDVNLFYEAVKKREDFRLVFLYCFSKMACEVYDRYCEQGISRRVYRDTFYDLTLWCENCYKAYGEYGIAQYDWFCRHLDMSLFRLGRLEFERIPSLWEIQTDGISVHKGDPVISVHIPKGEKLELDACLDSFRQAEQFWKEKQVYLCHSWLLYPGLKEIMKPESNILQLQTLFHIVAVDFEGREAEERIFGELETDPRNYAEDTSLQRAARKYLLSGEKLGSGLGVWTGEEKDANTADHIHTWIQEHTEELVNTADYIFRHPELSKEEVVSSACLSDYLEEKGFRITKGIAGLQTAFVAEWGTGKPILGFLAEYDALPGLGQEPVCTYQPLKTPGHGCGHNLLGTACAGAACALKEWMEKAQLSGTIRVYGCPAEEIIIGKIQMNEAGVFDDLDAAITWHPFDRNRVSYDIWQAQDMKNYKFYGVKAHASKHPELGRSALDAAELMNVGVNYLREHVADDVRIHYTYTNTDGPANIVP
;
A
#
# COMPACT_ATOMS: atom_id res chain seq x y z
N MET A 1 -15.36 44.90 -6.20
CA MET A 1 -14.81 44.97 -4.81
C MET A 1 -13.72 46.01 -4.76
N LYS A 2 -13.54 46.76 -3.62
CA LYS A 2 -12.43 47.70 -3.47
C LYS A 2 -11.15 46.98 -3.01
N LEU A 3 -9.97 47.42 -3.44
CA LEU A 3 -8.70 46.75 -3.19
C LEU A 3 -8.37 46.61 -1.70
N LEU A 4 -8.59 47.64 -0.89
CA LEU A 4 -8.40 47.57 0.58
C LEU A 4 -9.36 46.58 1.25
N GLU A 5 -10.61 46.56 0.84
CA GLU A 5 -11.61 45.59 1.32
C GLU A 5 -11.20 44.17 0.97
N PHE A 6 -10.65 43.96 -0.23
CA PHE A 6 -10.15 42.67 -0.67
C PHE A 6 -8.97 42.16 0.17
N TRP A 7 -7.98 43.02 0.47
CA TRP A 7 -6.84 42.64 1.30
C TRP A 7 -7.25 42.30 2.74
N GLU A 8 -8.24 43.03 3.30
CA GLU A 8 -8.83 42.67 4.59
C GLU A 8 -9.53 41.30 4.54
N GLU A 9 -10.30 41.06 3.49
CA GLU A 9 -11.06 39.80 3.32
C GLU A 9 -10.18 38.56 3.20
N ILE A 10 -9.07 38.66 2.47
CA ILE A 10 -8.08 37.57 2.38
C ILE A 10 -7.10 37.56 3.55
N SER A 11 -7.27 38.42 4.55
CA SER A 11 -6.39 38.54 5.74
C SER A 11 -4.91 38.73 5.36
N LEU A 12 -4.65 39.59 4.35
CA LEU A 12 -3.28 39.90 3.93
C LEU A 12 -2.51 40.57 5.07
N MET A 13 -1.24 40.21 5.25
CA MET A 13 -0.41 40.68 6.35
C MET A 13 -0.34 42.23 6.39
N PRO A 14 -0.52 42.88 7.55
CA PRO A 14 -0.52 44.33 7.66
C PRO A 14 0.75 45.00 7.11
N ASP A 15 1.89 44.37 7.24
CA ASP A 15 3.15 44.89 6.70
C ASP A 15 3.23 44.81 5.17
N ALA A 16 2.66 43.76 4.56
CA ALA A 16 2.53 43.66 3.11
C ALA A 16 1.59 44.78 2.59
N VAL A 17 0.46 44.99 3.25
CA VAL A 17 -0.49 46.07 2.90
C VAL A 17 0.19 47.44 2.95
N ARG A 18 0.95 47.74 4.03
CA ARG A 18 1.72 48.98 4.12
C ARG A 18 2.74 49.20 3.00
N GLN A 19 3.32 48.11 2.49
CA GLN A 19 4.25 48.21 1.35
C GLN A 19 3.49 48.38 0.02
N LEU A 20 2.37 47.70 -0.15
CA LEU A 20 1.50 47.86 -1.32
C LEU A 20 0.92 49.30 -1.43
N GLU A 21 0.57 49.92 -0.30
CA GLU A 21 0.10 51.34 -0.25
C GLU A 21 1.20 52.32 -0.68
N LYS A 22 2.47 51.98 -0.53
CA LYS A 22 3.63 52.80 -0.93
C LYS A 22 4.16 52.47 -2.30
N LEU A 23 3.61 51.44 -2.96
CA LEU A 23 4.06 51.00 -4.26
C LEU A 23 3.79 52.08 -5.31
N GLU A 24 4.85 52.53 -5.97
CA GLU A 24 4.74 53.51 -7.06
C GLU A 24 4.38 52.79 -8.37
N ILE A 25 3.11 52.57 -8.59
CA ILE A 25 2.53 52.05 -9.84
C ILE A 25 1.33 52.92 -10.22
N THR A 26 1.39 53.51 -11.41
CA THR A 26 0.30 54.33 -11.93
C THR A 26 -0.81 53.45 -12.51
N GLU A 27 -2.05 53.99 -12.57
CA GLU A 27 -3.16 53.28 -13.21
C GLU A 27 -2.83 52.90 -14.67
N GLY A 28 -2.19 53.81 -15.42
CA GLY A 28 -1.80 53.53 -16.79
C GLY A 28 -0.73 52.47 -16.95
N GLU A 29 0.15 52.26 -15.95
CA GLU A 29 1.11 51.14 -15.91
C GLU A 29 0.41 49.83 -15.60
N TYR A 30 -0.51 49.86 -14.62
CA TYR A 30 -1.31 48.69 -14.33
C TYR A 30 -2.11 48.22 -15.55
N GLU A 31 -2.82 49.13 -16.24
CA GLU A 31 -3.63 48.78 -17.41
C GLU A 31 -2.77 48.15 -18.51
N LYS A 32 -1.56 48.64 -18.75
CA LYS A 32 -0.61 48.02 -19.71
C LYS A 32 -0.21 46.60 -19.28
N LEU A 33 0.06 46.38 -17.99
CA LEU A 33 0.39 45.05 -17.47
C LEU A 33 -0.80 44.11 -17.58
N ARG A 34 -2.00 44.60 -17.28
CA ARG A 34 -3.25 43.88 -17.42
C ARG A 34 -3.55 43.50 -18.89
N GLU A 35 -3.33 44.41 -19.84
CA GLU A 35 -3.46 44.10 -21.28
C GLU A 35 -2.49 43.00 -21.69
N LEU A 36 -1.24 43.04 -21.21
CA LEU A 36 -0.28 41.97 -21.45
C LEU A 36 -0.76 40.64 -20.88
N PHE A 37 -1.27 40.61 -19.64
CA PHE A 37 -1.81 39.42 -19.00
C PHE A 37 -2.94 38.80 -19.84
N LEU A 38 -3.90 39.63 -20.28
CA LEU A 38 -5.04 39.17 -21.10
C LEU A 38 -4.65 38.68 -22.48
N ARG A 39 -3.55 39.19 -23.04
CA ARG A 39 -3.05 38.81 -24.38
C ARG A 39 -2.16 37.58 -24.33
N ASP A 40 -1.23 37.54 -23.40
CA ASP A 40 -0.26 36.47 -23.21
C ASP A 40 0.36 36.60 -21.81
N VAL A 41 0.05 35.68 -20.95
CA VAL A 41 0.50 35.68 -19.55
C VAL A 41 2.03 35.67 -19.41
N ASN A 42 2.77 35.07 -20.37
CA ASN A 42 4.22 35.06 -20.32
C ASN A 42 4.80 36.44 -20.59
N LEU A 43 4.17 37.23 -21.46
CA LEU A 43 4.58 38.62 -21.71
C LEU A 43 4.36 39.49 -20.46
N PHE A 44 3.29 39.25 -19.73
CA PHE A 44 3.05 39.87 -18.42
C PHE A 44 4.15 39.52 -17.42
N TYR A 45 4.47 38.22 -17.28
CA TYR A 45 5.52 37.76 -16.35
C TYR A 45 6.87 38.43 -16.70
N GLU A 46 7.26 38.42 -17.94
CA GLU A 46 8.52 39.02 -18.41
C GLU A 46 8.55 40.55 -18.24
N ALA A 47 7.40 41.21 -18.37
CA ALA A 47 7.32 42.65 -18.16
C ALA A 47 7.47 43.01 -16.67
N VAL A 48 6.80 42.29 -15.77
CA VAL A 48 6.88 42.52 -14.34
C VAL A 48 8.26 42.18 -13.78
N LYS A 49 8.87 41.08 -14.21
CA LYS A 49 10.21 40.62 -13.76
C LYS A 49 11.35 41.59 -14.04
N LYS A 50 11.15 42.56 -14.96
CA LYS A 50 12.14 43.62 -15.23
C LYS A 50 12.24 44.67 -14.11
N ARG A 51 11.30 44.69 -13.18
CA ARG A 51 11.29 45.60 -12.03
C ARG A 51 12.07 45.01 -10.86
N GLU A 52 12.74 45.86 -10.09
CA GLU A 52 13.41 45.43 -8.85
C GLU A 52 12.42 44.92 -7.80
N ASP A 53 11.24 45.56 -7.72
CA ASP A 53 10.14 45.24 -6.82
C ASP A 53 9.12 44.24 -7.38
N PHE A 54 9.51 43.43 -8.34
CA PHE A 54 8.64 42.57 -9.13
C PHE A 54 7.72 41.66 -8.29
N ARG A 55 8.20 41.15 -7.15
CA ARG A 55 7.39 40.29 -6.27
C ARG A 55 6.19 41.04 -5.69
N LEU A 56 6.42 42.28 -5.26
CA LEU A 56 5.36 43.12 -4.74
C LEU A 56 4.39 43.59 -5.84
N VAL A 57 4.91 43.83 -7.04
CA VAL A 57 4.10 44.18 -8.22
C VAL A 57 3.22 43.02 -8.65
N PHE A 58 3.69 41.78 -8.60
CA PHE A 58 2.85 40.60 -8.83
C PHE A 58 1.70 40.55 -7.82
N LEU A 59 1.98 40.70 -6.51
CA LEU A 59 0.94 40.72 -5.48
C LEU A 59 -0.09 41.82 -5.73
N TYR A 60 0.34 43.03 -6.08
CA TYR A 60 -0.53 44.13 -6.42
C TYR A 60 -1.42 43.83 -7.64
N CYS A 61 -0.82 43.42 -8.75
CA CYS A 61 -1.54 43.13 -9.99
C CYS A 61 -2.56 41.99 -9.80
N PHE A 62 -2.18 40.91 -9.16
CA PHE A 62 -3.09 39.79 -8.89
C PHE A 62 -4.23 40.19 -7.93
N SER A 63 -3.95 40.99 -6.89
CA SER A 63 -4.97 41.53 -6.02
C SER A 63 -5.97 42.41 -6.76
N LYS A 64 -5.48 43.25 -7.66
CA LYS A 64 -6.33 44.18 -8.42
C LYS A 64 -7.17 43.42 -9.46
N MET A 65 -6.60 42.48 -10.17
CA MET A 65 -7.32 41.58 -11.09
C MET A 65 -8.34 40.71 -10.34
N ALA A 66 -8.02 40.25 -9.12
CA ALA A 66 -8.99 39.55 -8.27
C ALA A 66 -10.22 40.37 -7.97
N CYS A 67 -10.03 41.67 -7.64
CA CYS A 67 -11.17 42.59 -7.46
C CYS A 67 -12.04 42.72 -8.70
N GLU A 68 -11.43 42.70 -9.89
CA GLU A 68 -12.15 42.84 -11.17
C GLU A 68 -12.94 41.57 -11.54
N VAL A 69 -12.46 40.38 -11.21
CA VAL A 69 -13.17 39.13 -11.50
C VAL A 69 -14.27 38.81 -10.50
N TYR A 70 -14.38 39.56 -9.42
CA TYR A 70 -15.38 39.35 -8.36
C TYR A 70 -16.83 39.29 -8.89
N ASP A 71 -17.19 40.22 -9.79
CA ASP A 71 -18.54 40.27 -10.36
C ASP A 71 -18.84 39.01 -11.18
N ARG A 72 -17.84 38.46 -11.89
CA ARG A 72 -17.96 37.18 -12.63
C ARG A 72 -18.19 36.00 -11.68
N TYR A 73 -17.56 35.99 -10.51
CA TYR A 73 -17.83 34.97 -9.49
C TYR A 73 -19.28 35.05 -9.02
N CYS A 74 -19.79 36.26 -8.78
CA CYS A 74 -21.18 36.51 -8.40
C CYS A 74 -22.17 36.08 -9.49
N GLU A 75 -21.89 36.42 -10.75
CA GLU A 75 -22.73 36.06 -11.92
C GLU A 75 -22.83 34.53 -12.12
N GLN A 76 -21.79 33.80 -11.79
CA GLN A 76 -21.78 32.33 -11.83
C GLN A 76 -22.38 31.67 -10.58
N GLY A 77 -22.86 32.48 -9.62
CA GLY A 77 -23.44 31.98 -8.40
C GLY A 77 -22.45 31.42 -7.39
N ILE A 78 -21.15 31.73 -7.55
CA ILE A 78 -20.10 31.29 -6.64
C ILE A 78 -20.20 32.18 -5.39
N SER A 79 -20.23 31.53 -4.21
CA SER A 79 -20.39 32.24 -2.96
C SER A 79 -19.17 33.11 -2.63
N ARG A 80 -19.42 34.23 -1.91
CA ARG A 80 -18.34 35.10 -1.43
C ARG A 80 -17.31 34.33 -0.57
N ARG A 81 -17.76 33.30 0.14
CA ARG A 81 -16.86 32.43 0.91
C ARG A 81 -15.87 31.70 0.00
N VAL A 82 -16.35 31.05 -1.05
CA VAL A 82 -15.48 30.33 -2.01
C VAL A 82 -14.50 31.30 -2.69
N TYR A 83 -14.98 32.49 -3.09
CA TYR A 83 -14.12 33.54 -3.65
C TYR A 83 -12.99 33.92 -2.67
N ARG A 84 -13.35 34.28 -1.44
CA ARG A 84 -12.37 34.65 -0.39
C ARG A 84 -11.38 33.52 -0.14
N ASP A 85 -11.88 32.30 0.08
CA ASP A 85 -11.04 31.15 0.42
C ASP A 85 -10.11 30.79 -0.74
N THR A 86 -10.55 30.94 -2.00
CA THR A 86 -9.72 30.75 -3.20
C THR A 86 -8.60 31.79 -3.28
N PHE A 87 -8.89 33.07 -3.09
CA PHE A 87 -7.89 34.12 -3.16
C PHE A 87 -7.04 34.27 -1.88
N TYR A 88 -7.40 33.59 -0.79
CA TYR A 88 -6.55 33.49 0.40
C TYR A 88 -5.16 32.90 0.08
N ASP A 89 -5.02 32.22 -1.02
CA ASP A 89 -3.75 31.73 -1.54
C ASP A 89 -2.72 32.83 -1.77
N LEU A 90 -3.16 34.05 -2.14
CA LEU A 90 -2.27 35.22 -2.21
C LEU A 90 -1.59 35.52 -0.87
N THR A 91 -2.31 35.37 0.22
CA THR A 91 -1.75 35.55 1.58
C THR A 91 -0.75 34.47 1.91
N LEU A 92 -1.05 33.20 1.65
CA LEU A 92 -0.15 32.07 1.91
C LEU A 92 1.15 32.19 1.10
N TRP A 93 1.04 32.56 -0.17
CA TRP A 93 2.23 32.72 -1.02
C TRP A 93 3.04 33.97 -0.67
N CYS A 94 2.39 35.04 -0.22
CA CYS A 94 3.09 36.22 0.30
C CYS A 94 3.85 35.91 1.59
N GLU A 95 3.29 35.12 2.51
CA GLU A 95 3.99 34.62 3.69
C GLU A 95 5.20 33.75 3.33
N ASN A 96 5.03 32.85 2.36
CA ASN A 96 6.12 32.00 1.88
C ASN A 96 7.24 32.82 1.24
N CYS A 97 6.89 33.84 0.45
CA CYS A 97 7.83 34.77 -0.14
C CYS A 97 8.65 35.50 0.93
N TYR A 98 7.99 36.01 1.96
CA TYR A 98 8.67 36.66 3.08
C TYR A 98 9.60 35.72 3.85
N LYS A 99 9.16 34.48 4.11
CA LYS A 99 10.01 33.45 4.77
C LYS A 99 11.26 33.10 3.96
N ALA A 100 11.12 33.05 2.64
CA ALA A 100 12.22 32.63 1.74
C ALA A 100 13.20 33.75 1.38
N TYR A 101 12.68 34.98 1.22
CA TYR A 101 13.45 36.10 0.65
C TYR A 101 13.52 37.35 1.54
N GLY A 102 12.78 37.39 2.65
CA GLY A 102 12.64 38.59 3.49
C GLY A 102 11.83 39.71 2.83
N GLU A 103 11.14 39.47 1.73
CA GLU A 103 10.37 40.42 0.93
C GLU A 103 8.91 40.00 0.86
N TYR A 104 7.99 40.95 1.02
CA TYR A 104 6.56 40.72 0.77
C TYR A 104 6.27 40.71 -0.73
N GLY A 105 5.44 39.78 -1.18
CA GLY A 105 5.07 39.65 -2.58
C GLY A 105 4.81 38.22 -3.00
N ILE A 106 4.85 37.97 -4.30
CA ILE A 106 4.65 36.65 -4.91
C ILE A 106 5.90 36.23 -5.64
N ALA A 107 6.49 35.10 -5.25
CA ALA A 107 7.61 34.49 -5.97
C ALA A 107 7.11 33.45 -7.01
N GLN A 108 6.02 32.73 -6.68
CA GLN A 108 5.40 31.69 -7.53
C GLN A 108 4.24 32.29 -8.34
N TYR A 109 4.57 33.20 -9.24
CA TYR A 109 3.60 34.03 -9.96
C TYR A 109 2.79 33.27 -11.04
N ASP A 110 3.27 32.18 -11.57
CA ASP A 110 2.64 31.36 -12.62
C ASP A 110 1.43 30.54 -12.10
N TRP A 111 1.20 30.55 -10.79
CA TRP A 111 0.11 29.82 -10.17
C TRP A 111 -1.25 30.55 -10.29
N PHE A 112 -1.26 31.87 -10.23
CA PHE A 112 -2.47 32.67 -10.02
C PHE A 112 -3.38 32.89 -11.23
N CYS A 113 -2.94 32.56 -12.45
CA CYS A 113 -3.82 32.62 -13.62
C CYS A 113 -5.05 31.73 -13.45
N ARG A 114 -4.93 30.59 -12.76
CA ARG A 114 -5.99 29.62 -12.48
C ARG A 114 -7.12 30.19 -11.60
N HIS A 115 -6.78 31.06 -10.67
CA HIS A 115 -7.74 31.75 -9.81
C HIS A 115 -8.51 32.81 -10.61
N LEU A 116 -7.83 33.53 -11.48
CA LEU A 116 -8.38 34.62 -12.27
C LEU A 116 -9.22 34.15 -13.46
N ASP A 117 -8.91 33.03 -14.05
CA ASP A 117 -9.70 32.42 -15.13
C ASP A 117 -10.83 31.53 -14.61
N MET A 118 -10.91 31.34 -13.28
CA MET A 118 -11.93 30.54 -12.59
C MET A 118 -11.85 29.05 -12.90
N SER A 119 -10.68 28.53 -13.18
CA SER A 119 -10.45 27.09 -13.33
C SER A 119 -10.15 26.40 -11.99
N LEU A 120 -9.66 27.14 -10.98
CA LEU A 120 -9.29 26.63 -9.67
C LEU A 120 -10.13 27.29 -8.55
N PHE A 121 -10.60 26.46 -7.62
CA PHE A 121 -11.35 26.90 -6.44
C PHE A 121 -10.86 26.18 -5.18
N ARG A 122 -10.72 26.93 -4.08
CA ARG A 122 -10.50 26.36 -2.76
C ARG A 122 -11.84 26.03 -2.11
N LEU A 123 -12.05 24.74 -1.82
CA LEU A 123 -13.24 24.21 -1.19
C LEU A 123 -12.85 23.50 0.11
N GLY A 124 -12.85 24.22 1.20
CA GLY A 124 -12.35 23.73 2.48
C GLY A 124 -10.83 23.65 2.54
N ARG A 125 -10.28 22.47 2.88
CA ARG A 125 -8.84 22.26 3.06
C ARG A 125 -8.07 22.13 1.74
N LEU A 126 -8.73 21.69 0.67
CA LEU A 126 -8.12 21.36 -0.62
C LEU A 126 -8.52 22.38 -1.70
N GLU A 127 -7.75 22.40 -2.77
CA GLU A 127 -8.03 23.15 -3.99
C GLU A 127 -8.31 22.20 -5.13
N PHE A 128 -9.23 22.61 -6.00
CA PHE A 128 -9.76 21.80 -7.09
C PHE A 128 -9.70 22.61 -8.39
N GLU A 129 -9.00 22.07 -9.39
CA GLU A 129 -8.81 22.70 -10.69
C GLU A 129 -9.42 21.84 -11.79
N ARG A 130 -10.30 22.43 -12.63
CA ARG A 130 -10.84 21.73 -13.79
C ARG A 130 -9.86 21.79 -14.94
N ILE A 131 -9.31 20.63 -15.35
CA ILE A 131 -8.32 20.52 -16.43
C ILE A 131 -8.66 19.39 -17.39
N PRO A 132 -8.14 19.42 -18.64
CA PRO A 132 -8.07 18.21 -19.46
C PRO A 132 -7.06 17.24 -18.85
N SER A 133 -7.39 15.95 -18.78
CA SER A 133 -6.49 14.94 -18.24
C SER A 133 -5.16 14.88 -19.02
N LEU A 134 -4.06 14.86 -18.28
CA LEU A 134 -2.72 14.64 -18.83
C LEU A 134 -2.38 13.14 -18.90
N TRP A 135 -3.21 12.29 -18.27
CA TRP A 135 -2.95 10.87 -18.07
C TRP A 135 -3.98 10.01 -18.77
N GLU A 136 -3.55 8.82 -19.14
CA GLU A 136 -4.38 7.70 -19.55
C GLU A 136 -4.53 6.78 -18.34
N ILE A 137 -5.75 6.56 -17.84
CA ILE A 137 -6.00 5.79 -16.62
C ILE A 137 -7.07 4.74 -16.93
N GLN A 138 -6.75 3.49 -16.63
CA GLN A 138 -7.69 2.39 -16.66
C GLN A 138 -7.61 1.65 -15.33
N THR A 139 -8.66 1.70 -14.54
CA THR A 139 -8.80 0.98 -13.27
C THR A 139 -10.25 0.53 -13.11
N ASP A 140 -10.53 -0.33 -12.13
CA ASP A 140 -11.86 -0.88 -11.91
C ASP A 140 -12.91 0.23 -11.73
N GLY A 141 -13.83 0.31 -12.70
CA GLY A 141 -14.93 1.28 -12.72
C GLY A 141 -14.57 2.69 -13.20
N ILE A 142 -13.31 3.02 -13.51
CA ILE A 142 -12.90 4.33 -14.01
C ILE A 142 -12.02 4.17 -15.25
N SER A 143 -12.43 4.83 -16.34
CA SER A 143 -11.64 5.00 -17.56
C SER A 143 -11.50 6.48 -17.85
N VAL A 144 -10.28 7.00 -17.93
CA VAL A 144 -9.97 8.39 -18.27
C VAL A 144 -8.97 8.39 -19.41
N HIS A 145 -9.32 9.08 -20.49
CA HIS A 145 -8.42 9.26 -21.62
C HIS A 145 -7.73 10.63 -21.54
N LYS A 146 -6.56 10.72 -22.16
CA LYS A 146 -5.86 11.99 -22.25
C LYS A 146 -6.73 13.02 -22.98
N GLY A 147 -6.96 14.15 -22.31
CA GLY A 147 -7.82 15.24 -22.81
C GLY A 147 -9.25 15.22 -22.23
N ASP A 148 -9.67 14.15 -21.55
CA ASP A 148 -10.96 14.12 -20.86
C ASP A 148 -11.02 15.16 -19.73
N PRO A 149 -12.17 15.79 -19.49
CA PRO A 149 -12.32 16.73 -18.39
C PRO A 149 -12.23 16.03 -17.03
N VAL A 150 -11.31 16.47 -16.19
CA VAL A 150 -11.12 15.95 -14.83
C VAL A 150 -10.92 17.11 -13.86
N ILE A 151 -11.04 16.82 -12.56
CA ILE A 151 -10.71 17.75 -11.49
C ILE A 151 -9.35 17.36 -10.89
N SER A 152 -8.35 18.22 -11.09
CA SER A 152 -7.05 18.10 -10.41
C SER A 152 -7.17 18.60 -8.98
N VAL A 153 -6.73 17.79 -8.02
CA VAL A 153 -6.75 18.11 -6.59
C VAL A 153 -5.38 18.61 -6.16
N HIS A 154 -5.34 19.82 -5.61
CA HIS A 154 -4.13 20.42 -5.08
C HIS A 154 -4.19 20.52 -3.56
N ILE A 155 -3.03 20.41 -2.92
CA ILE A 155 -2.89 20.38 -1.47
C ILE A 155 -2.11 21.64 -1.04
N PRO A 156 -2.81 22.75 -0.72
CA PRO A 156 -2.14 23.99 -0.33
C PRO A 156 -1.40 23.85 1.00
N LYS A 157 -0.31 24.61 1.17
CA LYS A 157 0.43 24.71 2.43
C LYS A 157 -0.40 25.44 3.50
N GLY A 158 0.01 25.30 4.76
CA GLY A 158 -0.48 26.09 5.88
C GLY A 158 -1.14 25.23 6.96
N GLU A 159 -2.37 24.81 6.75
CA GLU A 159 -3.14 24.05 7.74
C GLU A 159 -2.76 22.57 7.76
N LYS A 160 -2.98 21.90 8.92
CA LYS A 160 -2.78 20.45 9.03
C LYS A 160 -3.67 19.70 8.05
N LEU A 161 -3.16 18.58 7.54
CA LEU A 161 -3.92 17.64 6.70
C LEU A 161 -4.73 16.68 7.58
N GLU A 162 -5.77 17.21 8.25
CA GLU A 162 -6.70 16.35 9.00
C GLU A 162 -7.61 15.62 7.99
N LEU A 163 -7.78 14.32 8.19
CA LEU A 163 -8.53 13.46 7.26
C LEU A 163 -9.97 13.96 7.04
N ASP A 164 -10.67 14.28 8.14
CA ASP A 164 -12.04 14.79 8.10
C ASP A 164 -12.18 16.11 7.33
N ALA A 165 -11.18 17.00 7.45
CA ALA A 165 -11.16 18.27 6.71
C ALA A 165 -10.94 18.03 5.20
N CYS A 166 -10.15 17.02 4.82
CA CYS A 166 -9.96 16.63 3.43
C CYS A 166 -11.24 15.98 2.86
N LEU A 167 -11.89 15.09 3.61
CA LEU A 167 -13.18 14.50 3.22
C LEU A 167 -14.27 15.57 3.05
N ASP A 168 -14.35 16.54 3.96
CA ASP A 168 -15.29 17.65 3.84
C ASP A 168 -15.02 18.48 2.58
N SER A 169 -13.76 18.64 2.18
CA SER A 169 -13.40 19.31 0.93
C SER A 169 -13.95 18.58 -0.30
N PHE A 170 -13.88 17.27 -0.35
CA PHE A 170 -14.47 16.48 -1.43
C PHE A 170 -16.00 16.58 -1.43
N ARG A 171 -16.67 16.56 -0.27
CA ARG A 171 -18.12 16.78 -0.18
C ARG A 171 -18.52 18.17 -0.70
N GLN A 172 -17.74 19.21 -0.37
CA GLN A 172 -17.96 20.56 -0.91
C GLN A 172 -17.74 20.59 -2.42
N ALA A 173 -16.73 19.89 -2.94
CA ALA A 173 -16.44 19.79 -4.37
C ALA A 173 -17.57 19.09 -5.14
N GLU A 174 -18.12 17.98 -4.62
CA GLU A 174 -19.27 17.29 -5.22
C GLU A 174 -20.54 18.17 -5.24
N GLN A 175 -20.74 18.97 -4.23
CA GLN A 175 -21.84 19.93 -4.19
C GLN A 175 -21.62 21.12 -5.15
N PHE A 176 -20.37 21.51 -5.35
CA PHE A 176 -20.00 22.61 -6.23
C PHE A 176 -20.13 22.24 -7.71
N TRP A 177 -19.62 21.07 -8.11
CA TRP A 177 -19.81 20.50 -9.43
C TRP A 177 -20.95 19.49 -9.39
N LYS A 178 -22.14 19.90 -9.78
CA LYS A 178 -23.38 19.09 -9.71
C LYS A 178 -23.36 17.79 -10.54
N GLU A 179 -22.40 17.65 -11.45
CA GLU A 179 -22.19 16.46 -12.28
C GLU A 179 -21.13 15.57 -11.66
N LYS A 180 -21.22 14.26 -11.90
CA LYS A 180 -20.17 13.32 -11.43
C LYS A 180 -18.85 13.67 -12.09
N GLN A 181 -17.85 13.94 -11.29
CA GLN A 181 -16.49 14.28 -11.72
C GLN A 181 -15.52 13.14 -11.37
N VAL A 182 -14.41 13.06 -12.11
CA VAL A 182 -13.25 12.26 -11.72
C VAL A 182 -12.22 13.20 -11.11
N TYR A 183 -11.82 12.91 -9.88
CA TYR A 183 -10.82 13.69 -9.15
C TYR A 183 -9.48 12.99 -9.19
N LEU A 184 -8.46 13.68 -9.66
CA LEU A 184 -7.09 13.20 -9.77
C LEU A 184 -6.16 14.04 -8.90
N CYS A 185 -5.26 13.41 -8.18
CA CYS A 185 -4.20 14.10 -7.45
C CYS A 185 -2.85 13.51 -7.85
N HIS A 186 -1.96 14.34 -8.39
CA HIS A 186 -0.57 14.00 -8.63
C HIS A 186 0.30 14.76 -7.63
N SER A 187 0.91 14.04 -6.70
CA SER A 187 1.67 14.67 -5.61
C SER A 187 2.71 13.71 -5.03
N TRP A 188 3.82 14.27 -4.55
CA TRP A 188 4.79 13.53 -3.74
C TRP A 188 4.16 13.00 -2.44
N LEU A 189 3.13 13.67 -1.91
CA LEU A 189 2.39 13.20 -0.72
C LEU A 189 1.65 11.88 -0.96
N LEU A 190 1.40 11.50 -2.23
CA LEU A 190 0.79 10.24 -2.62
C LEU A 190 1.81 9.15 -2.99
N TYR A 191 3.11 9.40 -2.81
CA TYR A 191 4.12 8.39 -3.06
C TYR A 191 4.02 7.23 -2.06
N PRO A 192 3.75 5.97 -2.50
CA PRO A 192 3.52 4.85 -1.57
C PRO A 192 4.73 4.52 -0.68
N GLY A 193 5.96 4.84 -1.14
CA GLY A 193 7.18 4.63 -0.36
C GLY A 193 7.30 5.50 0.90
N LEU A 194 6.45 6.52 1.07
CA LEU A 194 6.44 7.34 2.29
C LEU A 194 6.11 6.53 3.55
N LYS A 195 5.43 5.40 3.44
CA LYS A 195 5.18 4.47 4.55
C LYS A 195 6.45 3.89 5.18
N GLU A 196 7.56 3.86 4.43
CA GLU A 196 8.86 3.37 4.93
C GLU A 196 9.59 4.43 5.76
N ILE A 197 9.21 5.70 5.63
CA ILE A 197 9.90 6.83 6.25
C ILE A 197 9.02 7.64 7.20
N MET A 198 7.71 7.37 7.22
CA MET A 198 6.75 8.05 8.08
C MET A 198 6.12 7.08 9.08
N LYS A 199 5.65 7.61 10.21
CA LYS A 199 4.89 6.82 11.17
C LYS A 199 3.49 6.53 10.61
N PRO A 200 2.88 5.38 10.95
CA PRO A 200 1.54 5.01 10.49
C PRO A 200 0.46 6.06 10.77
N GLU A 201 0.58 6.79 11.88
CA GLU A 201 -0.39 7.83 12.30
C GLU A 201 -0.18 9.17 11.58
N SER A 202 0.71 9.23 10.60
CA SER A 202 0.96 10.46 9.84
C SER A 202 -0.27 10.88 9.04
N ASN A 203 -0.68 12.14 9.17
CA ASN A 203 -1.78 12.72 8.38
C ASN A 203 -1.55 12.58 6.86
N ILE A 204 -0.30 12.52 6.42
CA ILE A 204 0.04 12.28 5.00
C ILE A 204 -0.35 10.85 4.60
N LEU A 205 -0.03 9.85 5.41
CA LEU A 205 -0.40 8.46 5.13
C LEU A 205 -1.93 8.27 5.23
N GLN A 206 -2.58 8.96 6.16
CA GLN A 206 -4.05 8.98 6.22
C GLN A 206 -4.66 9.61 4.96
N LEU A 207 -4.11 10.75 4.46
CA LEU A 207 -4.55 11.33 3.19
C LEU A 207 -4.42 10.35 2.02
N GLN A 208 -3.33 9.55 1.97
CA GLN A 208 -3.14 8.55 0.91
C GLN A 208 -4.30 7.55 0.84
N THR A 209 -4.96 7.25 1.97
CA THR A 209 -6.07 6.29 1.99
C THR A 209 -7.29 6.76 1.20
N LEU A 210 -7.42 8.07 0.96
CA LEU A 210 -8.50 8.64 0.16
C LEU A 210 -8.35 8.37 -1.35
N PHE A 211 -7.18 7.92 -1.79
CA PHE A 211 -6.87 7.78 -3.21
C PHE A 211 -6.50 6.35 -3.57
N HIS A 212 -7.01 5.88 -4.69
CA HIS A 212 -6.45 4.72 -5.37
C HIS A 212 -5.24 5.16 -6.19
N ILE A 213 -4.04 4.73 -5.79
CA ILE A 213 -2.80 5.11 -6.48
C ILE A 213 -2.66 4.26 -7.75
N VAL A 214 -2.71 4.90 -8.91
CA VAL A 214 -2.72 4.25 -10.23
C VAL A 214 -1.36 4.30 -10.93
N ALA A 215 -0.51 5.25 -10.56
CA ALA A 215 0.84 5.36 -11.11
C ALA A 215 1.79 6.03 -10.11
N VAL A 216 3.08 5.78 -10.31
CA VAL A 216 4.18 6.44 -9.58
C VAL A 216 5.22 6.88 -10.59
N ASP A 217 5.75 8.08 -10.44
CA ASP A 217 6.88 8.57 -11.21
C ASP A 217 8.01 9.10 -10.31
N PHE A 218 9.21 9.22 -10.90
CA PHE A 218 10.42 9.65 -10.22
C PHE A 218 11.14 10.79 -10.99
N GLU A 219 10.44 11.46 -11.89
CA GLU A 219 11.10 12.39 -12.82
C GLU A 219 11.40 13.75 -12.18
N GLY A 220 10.52 14.28 -11.34
CA GLY A 220 10.58 15.67 -10.89
C GLY A 220 11.41 15.95 -9.64
N ARG A 221 11.87 14.95 -8.87
CA ARG A 221 12.50 15.09 -7.55
C ARG A 221 11.76 16.05 -6.58
N GLU A 222 10.47 16.28 -6.83
CA GLU A 222 9.65 17.21 -6.04
C GLU A 222 9.63 16.82 -4.56
N ALA A 223 9.55 15.53 -4.27
CA ALA A 223 9.58 15.03 -2.90
C ALA A 223 10.86 15.45 -2.15
N GLU A 224 12.01 15.37 -2.80
CA GLU A 224 13.29 15.79 -2.21
C GLU A 224 13.30 17.30 -1.97
N GLU A 225 12.89 18.10 -2.97
CA GLU A 225 12.81 19.56 -2.83
C GLU A 225 11.87 19.99 -1.69
N ARG A 226 10.71 19.32 -1.56
CA ARG A 226 9.72 19.63 -0.52
C ARG A 226 10.18 19.22 0.88
N ILE A 227 10.93 18.12 1.00
CA ILE A 227 11.43 17.61 2.29
C ILE A 227 12.66 18.39 2.75
N PHE A 228 13.59 18.68 1.84
CA PHE A 228 14.89 19.24 2.19
C PHE A 228 15.02 20.75 1.93
N GLY A 229 14.15 21.30 1.08
CA GLY A 229 14.16 22.73 0.69
C GLY A 229 15.07 23.04 -0.49
N GLU A 230 16.04 22.18 -0.78
CA GLU A 230 16.99 22.29 -1.90
C GLU A 230 17.30 20.90 -2.47
N LEU A 231 17.82 20.86 -3.69
CA LEU A 231 18.18 19.61 -4.36
C LEU A 231 19.69 19.39 -4.32
N GLU A 232 20.11 18.29 -3.71
CA GLU A 232 21.49 17.87 -3.69
C GLU A 232 21.76 16.75 -4.71
N THR A 233 22.99 16.69 -5.21
CA THR A 233 23.43 15.59 -6.09
C THR A 233 23.81 14.34 -5.32
N ASP A 234 24.31 14.52 -4.09
CA ASP A 234 24.68 13.43 -3.18
C ASP A 234 23.75 13.46 -1.96
N PRO A 235 22.99 12.40 -1.71
CA PRO A 235 22.10 12.34 -0.55
C PRO A 235 22.78 12.56 0.80
N ARG A 236 24.12 12.39 0.88
CA ARG A 236 24.91 12.66 2.10
C ARG A 236 24.94 14.14 2.49
N ASN A 237 24.63 15.04 1.56
CA ASN A 237 24.66 16.48 1.79
C ASN A 237 23.31 17.02 2.29
N TYR A 238 22.24 16.25 2.21
CA TYR A 238 20.94 16.68 2.71
C TYR A 238 20.92 16.91 4.21
N ALA A 239 20.18 17.93 4.63
CA ALA A 239 19.96 18.28 6.03
C ALA A 239 19.28 17.15 6.83
N GLU A 240 19.51 17.12 8.13
CA GLU A 240 18.94 16.15 9.08
C GLU A 240 18.20 16.83 10.26
N ASP A 241 17.71 18.03 10.05
CA ASP A 241 17.13 18.86 11.11
C ASP A 241 15.82 18.25 11.66
N THR A 242 14.98 17.70 10.79
CA THR A 242 13.70 17.08 11.16
C THR A 242 13.78 15.55 11.16
N SER A 243 12.81 14.92 11.84
CA SER A 243 12.67 13.45 11.81
C SER A 243 12.40 12.92 10.40
N LEU A 244 11.62 13.65 9.59
CA LEU A 244 11.32 13.30 8.22
C LEU A 244 12.57 13.40 7.33
N GLN A 245 13.36 14.46 7.47
CA GLN A 245 14.62 14.62 6.73
C GLN A 245 15.60 13.48 7.03
N ARG A 246 15.78 13.12 8.31
CA ARG A 246 16.63 11.99 8.69
C ARG A 246 16.16 10.66 8.07
N ALA A 247 14.86 10.39 8.12
CA ALA A 247 14.30 9.16 7.56
C ALA A 247 14.40 9.14 6.02
N ALA A 248 14.05 10.23 5.35
CA ALA A 248 14.14 10.38 3.91
C ALA A 248 15.59 10.27 3.40
N ARG A 249 16.55 10.93 4.08
CA ARG A 249 17.97 10.81 3.74
C ARG A 249 18.49 9.38 3.88
N LYS A 250 18.11 8.68 4.95
CA LYS A 250 18.45 7.26 5.13
C LYS A 250 17.88 6.40 4.01
N TYR A 251 16.65 6.65 3.60
CA TYR A 251 15.97 5.97 2.51
C TYR A 251 16.70 6.17 1.17
N LEU A 252 17.08 7.41 0.84
CA LEU A 252 17.89 7.72 -0.34
C LEU A 252 19.29 7.07 -0.30
N LEU A 253 19.93 7.01 0.87
CA LEU A 253 21.24 6.37 1.05
C LEU A 253 21.19 4.84 0.93
N SER A 254 20.04 4.21 1.08
CA SER A 254 19.86 2.78 0.80
C SER A 254 19.71 2.46 -0.70
N GLY A 255 19.75 3.48 -1.56
CA GLY A 255 19.62 3.34 -3.01
C GLY A 255 18.19 3.48 -3.53
N GLU A 256 17.25 3.71 -2.64
CA GLU A 256 15.85 3.96 -2.98
C GLU A 256 15.65 5.38 -3.52
N LYS A 257 14.51 5.64 -4.15
CA LYS A 257 14.16 6.95 -4.71
C LYS A 257 12.87 7.46 -4.10
N LEU A 258 12.78 8.76 -3.90
CA LEU A 258 11.54 9.44 -3.58
C LEU A 258 10.84 9.84 -4.89
N GLY A 259 9.56 9.58 -4.98
CA GLY A 259 8.76 9.84 -6.18
C GLY A 259 7.47 10.60 -5.87
N SER A 260 6.63 10.71 -6.90
CA SER A 260 5.27 11.23 -6.81
C SER A 260 4.27 10.15 -7.19
N GLY A 261 3.11 10.13 -6.53
CA GLY A 261 2.01 9.22 -6.84
C GLY A 261 0.90 9.96 -7.57
N LEU A 262 0.32 9.32 -8.59
CA LEU A 262 -0.95 9.71 -9.19
C LEU A 262 -2.06 8.91 -8.54
N GLY A 263 -2.97 9.59 -7.85
CA GLY A 263 -4.11 9.00 -7.17
C GLY A 263 -5.43 9.42 -7.81
N VAL A 264 -6.39 8.50 -7.83
CA VAL A 264 -7.77 8.74 -8.23
C VAL A 264 -8.65 8.67 -6.98
N TRP A 265 -9.44 9.72 -6.73
CA TRP A 265 -10.51 9.67 -5.73
C TRP A 265 -11.81 9.24 -6.40
N THR A 266 -12.46 8.20 -5.89
CA THR A 266 -13.56 7.52 -6.58
C THR A 266 -14.95 7.98 -6.15
N GLY A 267 -15.06 8.93 -5.22
CA GLY A 267 -16.36 9.36 -4.66
C GLY A 267 -17.02 8.33 -3.75
N GLU A 268 -16.50 7.11 -3.73
CA GLU A 268 -16.80 6.19 -2.66
C GLU A 268 -15.95 6.62 -1.48
N GLU A 269 -16.57 6.86 -0.32
CA GLU A 269 -15.88 6.58 0.93
C GLU A 269 -15.34 5.14 0.76
N LYS A 270 -14.11 4.98 0.26
CA LYS A 270 -13.36 3.78 0.62
C LYS A 270 -13.35 3.89 2.12
N ASP A 271 -14.20 3.08 2.72
CA ASP A 271 -14.40 3.07 4.14
C ASP A 271 -13.03 3.10 4.82
N ALA A 272 -12.55 4.29 5.22
CA ALA A 272 -11.65 4.40 6.36
C ALA A 272 -12.18 3.53 7.50
N ASN A 273 -13.49 3.44 7.58
CA ASN A 273 -14.29 2.56 8.40
C ASN A 273 -14.04 1.05 8.15
N THR A 274 -13.77 0.57 6.91
CA THR A 274 -13.56 -0.88 6.66
C THR A 274 -12.22 -1.38 7.20
N ALA A 275 -11.13 -0.71 6.83
CA ALA A 275 -9.80 -1.06 7.34
C ALA A 275 -9.74 -0.86 8.87
N ASP A 276 -10.33 0.21 9.39
CA ASP A 276 -10.41 0.49 10.82
C ASP A 276 -11.27 -0.53 11.56
N HIS A 277 -12.39 -0.98 10.99
CA HIS A 277 -13.21 -2.05 11.59
C HIS A 277 -12.46 -3.39 11.64
N ILE A 278 -11.81 -3.78 10.55
CA ILE A 278 -11.02 -5.01 10.51
C ILE A 278 -9.85 -4.93 11.49
N HIS A 279 -9.10 -3.82 11.53
CA HIS A 279 -8.02 -3.62 12.49
C HIS A 279 -8.51 -3.61 13.93
N THR A 280 -9.62 -2.92 14.22
CA THR A 280 -10.23 -2.87 15.56
C THR A 280 -10.62 -4.26 16.00
N TRP A 281 -11.31 -5.03 15.14
CA TRP A 281 -11.69 -6.41 15.45
C TRP A 281 -10.47 -7.27 15.77
N ILE A 282 -9.40 -7.19 14.95
CA ILE A 282 -8.16 -7.94 15.18
C ILE A 282 -7.51 -7.54 16.50
N GLN A 283 -7.48 -6.24 16.85
CA GLN A 283 -6.94 -5.77 18.13
C GLN A 283 -7.73 -6.29 19.33
N GLU A 284 -9.05 -6.25 19.25
CA GLU A 284 -9.94 -6.75 20.30
C GLU A 284 -9.85 -8.26 20.52
N HIS A 285 -9.50 -9.03 19.46
CA HIS A 285 -9.39 -10.49 19.50
C HIS A 285 -7.94 -11.00 19.47
N THR A 286 -6.95 -10.09 19.62
CA THR A 286 -5.52 -10.45 19.56
C THR A 286 -5.14 -11.55 20.55
N GLU A 287 -5.59 -11.48 21.80
CA GLU A 287 -5.27 -12.48 22.83
C GLU A 287 -5.84 -13.86 22.45
N GLU A 288 -7.05 -13.91 21.93
CA GLU A 288 -7.72 -15.14 21.48
C GLU A 288 -6.97 -15.77 20.29
N LEU A 289 -6.60 -14.96 19.28
CA LEU A 289 -5.82 -15.42 18.13
C LEU A 289 -4.44 -15.91 18.52
N VAL A 290 -3.74 -15.20 19.39
CA VAL A 290 -2.43 -15.63 19.91
C VAL A 290 -2.56 -16.95 20.68
N ASN A 291 -3.57 -17.10 21.53
CA ASN A 291 -3.81 -18.35 22.26
C ASN A 291 -4.10 -19.53 21.32
N THR A 292 -4.85 -19.31 20.23
CA THR A 292 -5.11 -20.34 19.20
C THR A 292 -3.83 -20.75 18.48
N ALA A 293 -3.02 -19.78 18.03
CA ALA A 293 -1.74 -20.06 17.40
C ALA A 293 -0.75 -20.77 18.33
N ASP A 294 -0.67 -20.35 19.58
CA ASP A 294 0.16 -20.97 20.63
C ASP A 294 -0.30 -22.38 20.96
N TYR A 295 -1.60 -22.62 20.95
CA TYR A 295 -2.15 -23.96 21.19
C TYR A 295 -1.71 -24.92 20.07
N ILE A 296 -1.84 -24.53 18.81
CA ILE A 296 -1.37 -25.33 17.67
C ILE A 296 0.16 -25.50 17.72
N PHE A 297 0.92 -24.44 18.02
CA PHE A 297 2.37 -24.50 18.18
C PHE A 297 2.82 -25.54 19.22
N ARG A 298 2.10 -25.67 20.31
CA ARG A 298 2.40 -26.64 21.40
C ARG A 298 1.94 -28.05 21.13
N HIS A 299 1.11 -28.26 20.11
CA HIS A 299 0.61 -29.57 19.68
C HIS A 299 0.96 -29.83 18.21
N PRO A 300 2.27 -29.82 17.86
CA PRO A 300 2.68 -29.95 16.48
C PRO A 300 2.42 -31.36 15.94
N GLU A 301 1.63 -31.45 14.89
CA GLU A 301 1.21 -32.70 14.24
C GLU A 301 1.74 -32.75 12.81
N LEU A 302 2.22 -33.92 12.38
CA LEU A 302 2.75 -34.10 11.04
C LEU A 302 1.63 -34.15 10.00
N SER A 303 2.01 -33.95 8.75
CA SER A 303 1.10 -34.02 7.59
C SER A 303 0.23 -35.28 7.59
N LYS A 304 -1.08 -35.12 7.46
CA LYS A 304 -2.18 -36.11 7.57
C LYS A 304 -2.51 -36.58 9.01
N GLU A 305 -1.83 -36.11 10.01
CA GLU A 305 -2.05 -36.45 11.42
C GLU A 305 -2.56 -35.25 12.23
N GLU A 306 -2.94 -34.12 11.59
CA GLU A 306 -3.26 -32.81 12.18
C GLU A 306 -4.67 -32.80 12.82
N VAL A 307 -4.98 -33.78 13.68
CA VAL A 307 -6.32 -33.96 14.27
C VAL A 307 -6.64 -32.84 15.25
N VAL A 308 -5.70 -32.51 16.14
CA VAL A 308 -5.85 -31.49 17.16
C VAL A 308 -5.87 -30.09 16.56
N SER A 309 -4.96 -29.83 15.63
CA SER A 309 -4.83 -28.54 14.94
C SER A 309 -6.05 -28.22 14.09
N SER A 310 -6.54 -29.22 13.32
CA SER A 310 -7.77 -29.13 12.54
C SER A 310 -9.00 -28.89 13.43
N ALA A 311 -9.10 -29.62 14.55
CA ALA A 311 -10.19 -29.43 15.51
C ALA A 311 -10.14 -28.01 16.12
N CYS A 312 -8.97 -27.56 16.57
CA CYS A 312 -8.78 -26.23 17.15
C CYS A 312 -9.29 -25.12 16.24
N LEU A 313 -8.88 -25.10 14.96
CA LEU A 313 -9.32 -24.09 14.00
C LEU A 313 -10.79 -24.22 13.60
N SER A 314 -11.27 -25.44 13.38
CA SER A 314 -12.68 -25.65 13.01
C SER A 314 -13.63 -25.30 14.14
N ASP A 315 -13.30 -25.66 15.37
CA ASP A 315 -14.12 -25.36 16.56
C ASP A 315 -14.12 -23.84 16.84
N TYR A 316 -12.96 -23.16 16.71
CA TYR A 316 -12.88 -21.71 16.76
C TYR A 316 -13.80 -21.03 15.73
N LEU A 317 -13.79 -21.48 14.48
CA LEU A 317 -14.65 -20.93 13.43
C LEU A 317 -16.14 -21.24 13.66
N GLU A 318 -16.46 -22.42 14.21
CA GLU A 318 -17.84 -22.78 14.59
C GLU A 318 -18.37 -21.85 15.68
N GLU A 319 -17.58 -21.56 16.72
CA GLU A 319 -17.90 -20.60 17.79
C GLU A 319 -18.13 -19.18 17.23
N LYS A 320 -17.42 -18.80 16.17
CA LYS A 320 -17.62 -17.52 15.43
C LYS A 320 -18.80 -17.56 14.44
N GLY A 321 -19.56 -18.67 14.41
CA GLY A 321 -20.80 -18.78 13.63
C GLY A 321 -20.62 -19.25 12.19
N PHE A 322 -19.49 -19.86 11.85
CA PHE A 322 -19.32 -20.54 10.57
C PHE A 322 -19.92 -21.96 10.63
N ARG A 323 -20.46 -22.42 9.51
CA ARG A 323 -20.94 -23.80 9.35
C ARG A 323 -19.77 -24.69 8.93
N ILE A 324 -19.46 -25.72 9.71
CA ILE A 324 -18.31 -26.58 9.49
C ILE A 324 -18.70 -27.86 8.75
N THR A 325 -17.90 -28.22 7.74
CA THR A 325 -17.94 -29.53 7.08
C THR A 325 -16.55 -30.15 7.15
N LYS A 326 -16.40 -31.29 7.86
CA LYS A 326 -15.11 -31.97 8.08
C LYS A 326 -14.94 -33.15 7.10
N GLY A 327 -13.69 -33.58 6.87
CA GLY A 327 -13.35 -34.75 6.07
C GLY A 327 -13.56 -34.58 4.56
N ILE A 328 -13.42 -33.37 4.06
CA ILE A 328 -13.60 -33.04 2.64
C ILE A 328 -12.49 -33.62 1.78
N ALA A 329 -12.77 -33.87 0.51
CA ALA A 329 -11.84 -34.42 -0.48
C ALA A 329 -11.16 -35.73 -0.05
N GLY A 330 -11.78 -36.51 0.87
CA GLY A 330 -11.19 -37.75 1.40
C GLY A 330 -10.02 -37.55 2.38
N LEU A 331 -9.76 -36.33 2.81
CA LEU A 331 -8.75 -35.98 3.81
C LEU A 331 -9.44 -35.81 5.17
N GLN A 332 -9.11 -36.68 6.11
CA GLN A 332 -9.78 -36.74 7.42
C GLN A 332 -9.65 -35.42 8.22
N THR A 333 -8.53 -34.75 8.10
CA THR A 333 -8.20 -33.51 8.83
C THR A 333 -8.53 -32.25 8.03
N ALA A 334 -8.99 -32.36 6.76
CA ALA A 334 -9.45 -31.23 5.97
C ALA A 334 -10.89 -30.83 6.36
N PHE A 335 -11.17 -29.54 6.31
CA PHE A 335 -12.50 -29.00 6.55
C PHE A 335 -12.80 -27.77 5.69
N VAL A 336 -14.07 -27.41 5.57
CA VAL A 336 -14.51 -26.10 5.12
C VAL A 336 -15.42 -25.49 6.18
N ALA A 337 -15.14 -24.23 6.53
CA ALA A 337 -15.98 -23.38 7.36
C ALA A 337 -16.61 -22.33 6.45
N GLU A 338 -17.94 -22.27 6.39
CA GLU A 338 -18.68 -21.40 5.47
C GLU A 338 -19.61 -20.47 6.23
N TRP A 339 -19.62 -19.19 5.85
CA TRP A 339 -20.58 -18.20 6.33
C TRP A 339 -21.09 -17.33 5.17
N GLY A 340 -22.33 -16.83 5.29
CA GLY A 340 -22.97 -15.97 4.31
C GLY A 340 -23.63 -16.72 3.17
N THR A 341 -24.11 -15.99 2.17
CA THR A 341 -24.76 -16.52 0.97
C THR A 341 -24.59 -15.59 -0.22
N GLY A 342 -24.54 -16.17 -1.41
CA GLY A 342 -24.40 -15.42 -2.66
C GLY A 342 -22.96 -15.14 -3.04
N LYS A 343 -22.79 -14.28 -4.02
CA LYS A 343 -21.48 -13.87 -4.56
C LYS A 343 -21.09 -12.46 -4.11
N PRO A 344 -19.77 -12.15 -4.01
CA PRO A 344 -18.64 -13.04 -4.31
C PRO A 344 -18.46 -14.16 -3.28
N ILE A 345 -17.81 -15.27 -3.68
CA ILE A 345 -17.37 -16.35 -2.79
C ILE A 345 -15.86 -16.21 -2.60
N LEU A 346 -15.46 -15.87 -1.39
CA LEU A 346 -14.05 -15.63 -1.02
C LEU A 346 -13.53 -16.81 -0.19
N GLY A 347 -12.42 -17.41 -0.60
CA GLY A 347 -11.78 -18.51 0.09
C GLY A 347 -10.50 -18.09 0.81
N PHE A 348 -10.35 -18.46 2.09
CA PHE A 348 -9.10 -18.35 2.86
C PHE A 348 -8.52 -19.76 3.01
N LEU A 349 -7.24 -19.95 2.60
CA LEU A 349 -6.59 -21.26 2.64
C LEU A 349 -5.70 -21.33 3.88
N ALA A 350 -6.10 -22.12 4.87
CA ALA A 350 -5.47 -22.23 6.18
C ALA A 350 -4.68 -23.54 6.30
N GLU A 351 -3.39 -23.46 6.52
CA GLU A 351 -2.48 -24.58 6.76
C GLU A 351 -2.19 -24.72 8.25
N TYR A 352 -1.86 -25.92 8.74
CA TYR A 352 -1.62 -26.19 10.17
C TYR A 352 -0.77 -27.42 10.44
N ASP A 353 -0.14 -28.04 9.42
CA ASP A 353 0.78 -29.16 9.62
C ASP A 353 2.17 -28.68 10.06
N ALA A 354 2.88 -29.56 10.77
CA ALA A 354 4.21 -29.34 11.31
C ALA A 354 5.26 -30.20 10.60
N LEU A 355 6.52 -29.83 10.75
CA LEU A 355 7.69 -30.51 10.18
C LEU A 355 8.33 -31.45 11.18
N PRO A 356 8.83 -32.63 10.75
CA PRO A 356 9.51 -33.58 11.64
C PRO A 356 10.84 -33.02 12.13
N GLY A 357 11.11 -33.12 13.44
CA GLY A 357 12.39 -32.77 14.04
C GLY A 357 12.70 -31.27 14.11
N LEU A 358 11.73 -30.41 13.85
CA LEU A 358 11.87 -28.94 13.94
C LEU A 358 11.22 -28.35 15.17
N GLY A 359 11.11 -29.12 16.27
CA GLY A 359 10.63 -28.63 17.56
C GLY A 359 11.56 -27.53 18.09
N GLN A 360 10.97 -26.50 18.68
CA GLN A 360 11.66 -25.35 19.24
C GLN A 360 10.92 -24.87 20.49
N GLU A 361 11.67 -24.51 21.54
CA GLU A 361 11.07 -23.83 22.71
C GLU A 361 10.52 -22.44 22.30
N PRO A 362 9.39 -21.98 22.89
CA PRO A 362 8.79 -20.69 22.56
C PRO A 362 9.57 -19.51 23.16
N VAL A 363 10.83 -19.38 22.78
CA VAL A 363 11.75 -18.34 23.25
C VAL A 363 12.51 -17.70 22.07
N CYS A 364 13.01 -16.48 22.27
CA CYS A 364 13.71 -15.72 21.22
C CYS A 364 15.13 -16.21 20.92
N THR A 365 15.55 -17.35 21.46
CA THR A 365 16.88 -17.96 21.25
C THR A 365 16.73 -19.35 20.66
N TYR A 366 17.70 -19.81 19.90
CA TYR A 366 17.71 -21.14 19.33
C TYR A 366 17.82 -22.21 20.44
N GLN A 367 16.71 -22.92 20.72
CA GLN A 367 16.59 -23.99 21.70
C GLN A 367 15.80 -25.15 21.10
N PRO A 368 16.44 -25.97 20.21
CA PRO A 368 15.75 -27.01 19.47
C PRO A 368 15.33 -28.17 20.35
N LEU A 369 14.16 -28.73 20.05
CA LEU A 369 13.62 -29.95 20.63
C LEU A 369 13.69 -31.08 19.59
N LYS A 370 13.76 -32.34 20.05
CA LYS A 370 13.70 -33.52 19.19
C LYS A 370 12.27 -33.98 18.88
N THR A 371 11.37 -33.01 18.70
CA THR A 371 9.95 -33.23 18.42
C THR A 371 9.60 -32.63 17.06
N PRO A 372 8.44 -32.94 16.45
CA PRO A 372 7.90 -32.11 15.38
C PRO A 372 7.78 -30.65 15.84
N GLY A 373 7.73 -29.70 14.91
CA GLY A 373 7.52 -28.30 15.22
C GLY A 373 7.17 -27.47 14.00
N HIS A 374 6.60 -26.28 14.27
CA HIS A 374 6.14 -25.34 13.24
C HIS A 374 7.27 -24.45 12.70
N GLY A 375 8.29 -25.10 12.11
CA GLY A 375 9.41 -24.40 11.49
C GLY A 375 9.01 -23.55 10.27
N CYS A 376 7.90 -23.87 9.63
CA CYS A 376 7.31 -23.12 8.51
C CYS A 376 6.27 -22.08 8.96
N GLY A 377 5.82 -22.13 10.22
CA GLY A 377 4.89 -21.17 10.79
C GLY A 377 3.42 -21.40 10.43
N HIS A 378 3.01 -22.62 10.08
CA HIS A 378 1.63 -22.94 9.73
C HIS A 378 0.64 -22.73 10.87
N ASN A 379 1.08 -22.82 12.14
CA ASN A 379 0.28 -22.42 13.30
C ASN A 379 -0.16 -20.95 13.24
N LEU A 380 0.69 -20.05 12.72
CA LEU A 380 0.37 -18.65 12.50
C LEU A 380 -0.50 -18.46 11.24
N LEU A 381 -0.15 -19.18 10.15
CA LEU A 381 -0.85 -19.09 8.87
C LEU A 381 -2.33 -19.48 9.02
N GLY A 382 -2.61 -20.65 9.60
CA GLY A 382 -3.97 -21.13 9.79
C GLY A 382 -4.80 -20.21 10.68
N THR A 383 -4.21 -19.76 11.79
CA THR A 383 -4.88 -18.86 12.74
C THR A 383 -5.17 -17.49 12.12
N ALA A 384 -4.24 -16.91 11.36
CA ALA A 384 -4.45 -15.62 10.72
C ALA A 384 -5.49 -15.68 9.60
N CYS A 385 -5.56 -16.77 8.82
CA CYS A 385 -6.63 -16.99 7.85
C CYS A 385 -8.01 -17.07 8.54
N ALA A 386 -8.11 -17.77 9.66
CA ALA A 386 -9.34 -17.84 10.44
C ALA A 386 -9.73 -16.46 11.02
N GLY A 387 -8.77 -15.72 11.59
CA GLY A 387 -8.98 -14.38 12.13
C GLY A 387 -9.40 -13.37 11.05
N ALA A 388 -8.76 -13.41 9.89
CA ALA A 388 -9.11 -12.54 8.75
C ALA A 388 -10.55 -12.80 8.26
N ALA A 389 -10.95 -14.07 8.17
CA ALA A 389 -12.30 -14.44 7.77
C ALA A 389 -13.34 -13.97 8.80
N CYS A 390 -13.06 -14.08 10.11
CA CYS A 390 -13.93 -13.60 11.17
C CYS A 390 -14.08 -12.08 11.17
N ALA A 391 -12.98 -11.34 11.01
CA ALA A 391 -13.00 -9.89 10.92
C ALA A 391 -13.80 -9.41 9.70
N LEU A 392 -13.59 -10.05 8.54
CA LEU A 392 -14.35 -9.77 7.32
C LEU A 392 -15.84 -10.06 7.49
N LYS A 393 -16.18 -11.19 8.13
CA LYS A 393 -17.57 -11.55 8.45
C LYS A 393 -18.25 -10.45 9.24
N GLU A 394 -17.66 -10.02 10.36
CA GLU A 394 -18.26 -8.98 11.21
C GLU A 394 -18.44 -7.65 10.48
N TRP A 395 -17.45 -7.27 9.67
CA TRP A 395 -17.58 -6.09 8.85
C TRP A 395 -18.72 -6.22 7.81
N MET A 396 -18.84 -7.35 7.12
CA MET A 396 -19.92 -7.59 6.15
C MET A 396 -21.30 -7.57 6.83
N GLU A 397 -21.43 -8.10 8.06
CA GLU A 397 -22.66 -8.02 8.83
C GLU A 397 -23.02 -6.56 9.17
N LYS A 398 -22.08 -5.77 9.65
CA LYS A 398 -22.28 -4.35 9.98
C LYS A 398 -22.60 -3.51 8.75
N ALA A 399 -21.91 -3.76 7.63
CA ALA A 399 -22.10 -3.07 6.38
C ALA A 399 -23.29 -3.59 5.55
N GLN A 400 -24.00 -4.63 6.03
CA GLN A 400 -25.10 -5.29 5.34
C GLN A 400 -24.75 -5.77 3.92
N LEU A 401 -23.52 -6.27 3.72
CA LEU A 401 -23.02 -6.77 2.47
C LEU A 401 -23.41 -8.25 2.27
N SER A 402 -23.76 -8.61 1.04
CA SER A 402 -23.97 -10.00 0.65
C SER A 402 -22.67 -10.60 0.12
N GLY A 403 -22.50 -11.91 0.28
CA GLY A 403 -21.36 -12.68 -0.18
C GLY A 403 -21.17 -13.93 0.68
N THR A 404 -20.25 -14.78 0.27
CA THR A 404 -19.91 -16.00 1.01
C THR A 404 -18.42 -15.97 1.38
N ILE A 405 -18.13 -16.25 2.63
CA ILE A 405 -16.76 -16.43 3.14
C ILE A 405 -16.55 -17.90 3.44
N ARG A 406 -15.47 -18.48 2.94
CA ARG A 406 -15.04 -19.84 3.27
C ARG A 406 -13.62 -19.85 3.81
N VAL A 407 -13.40 -20.59 4.90
CA VAL A 407 -12.07 -20.95 5.36
C VAL A 407 -11.88 -22.44 5.09
N TYR A 408 -10.88 -22.75 4.30
CA TYR A 408 -10.50 -24.12 3.99
C TYR A 408 -9.35 -24.55 4.87
N GLY A 409 -9.58 -25.53 5.73
CA GLY A 409 -8.52 -26.22 6.44
C GLY A 409 -7.79 -27.15 5.47
N CYS A 410 -6.55 -26.79 5.14
CA CYS A 410 -5.70 -27.44 4.16
C CYS A 410 -4.57 -28.22 4.83
N PRO A 411 -4.77 -29.52 5.17
CA PRO A 411 -3.73 -30.33 5.79
C PRO A 411 -2.66 -30.76 4.77
N ALA A 412 -1.57 -31.33 5.29
CA ALA A 412 -0.55 -32.02 4.50
C ALA A 412 0.09 -31.14 3.40
N GLU A 413 0.36 -29.88 3.73
CA GLU A 413 1.04 -28.95 2.82
C GLU A 413 2.51 -29.34 2.66
N GLU A 414 3.22 -29.68 3.75
CA GLU A 414 4.65 -29.99 3.78
C GLU A 414 5.05 -31.25 2.95
N ILE A 415 4.07 -32.03 2.57
CA ILE A 415 4.26 -33.15 1.62
C ILE A 415 3.54 -32.92 0.28
N ILE A 416 3.05 -31.69 0.05
CA ILE A 416 2.44 -31.21 -1.21
C ILE A 416 1.28 -32.12 -1.67
N ILE A 417 0.39 -32.50 -0.76
CA ILE A 417 -0.75 -33.38 -1.06
C ILE A 417 -2.08 -32.68 -0.84
N GLY A 418 -2.27 -31.98 0.28
CA GLY A 418 -3.57 -31.54 0.74
C GLY A 418 -4.35 -30.71 -0.28
N LYS A 419 -3.83 -29.54 -0.65
CA LYS A 419 -4.50 -28.65 -1.61
C LYS A 419 -4.61 -29.26 -3.02
N ILE A 420 -3.66 -30.10 -3.43
CA ILE A 420 -3.75 -30.81 -4.71
C ILE A 420 -4.96 -31.75 -4.73
N GLN A 421 -5.11 -32.57 -3.70
CA GLN A 421 -6.24 -33.51 -3.58
C GLN A 421 -7.58 -32.77 -3.44
N MET A 422 -7.61 -31.64 -2.72
CA MET A 422 -8.79 -30.78 -2.60
C MET A 422 -9.15 -30.15 -3.97
N ASN A 423 -8.17 -29.70 -4.75
CA ASN A 423 -8.37 -29.17 -6.08
C ASN A 423 -8.88 -30.23 -7.07
N GLU A 424 -8.29 -31.43 -7.05
CA GLU A 424 -8.75 -32.56 -7.87
C GLU A 424 -10.21 -32.96 -7.54
N ALA A 425 -10.62 -32.77 -6.30
CA ALA A 425 -12.00 -32.98 -5.87
C ALA A 425 -12.96 -31.81 -6.20
N GLY A 426 -12.49 -30.74 -6.86
CA GLY A 426 -13.29 -29.58 -7.24
C GLY A 426 -13.69 -28.67 -6.09
N VAL A 427 -12.98 -28.72 -4.96
CA VAL A 427 -13.37 -27.99 -3.74
C VAL A 427 -13.31 -26.47 -3.92
N PHE A 428 -12.50 -25.98 -4.87
CA PHE A 428 -12.25 -24.56 -5.11
C PHE A 428 -12.90 -23.99 -6.37
N ASP A 429 -13.62 -24.81 -7.13
CA ASP A 429 -14.09 -24.47 -8.49
C ASP A 429 -15.08 -23.29 -8.56
N ASP A 430 -15.81 -23.03 -7.50
CA ASP A 430 -16.84 -21.97 -7.43
C ASP A 430 -16.36 -20.66 -6.77
N LEU A 431 -15.08 -20.60 -6.34
CA LEU A 431 -14.52 -19.40 -5.74
C LEU A 431 -14.36 -18.28 -6.76
N ASP A 432 -14.73 -17.06 -6.36
CA ASP A 432 -14.41 -15.85 -7.12
C ASP A 432 -12.99 -15.35 -6.82
N ALA A 433 -12.49 -15.58 -5.60
CA ALA A 433 -11.10 -15.32 -5.21
C ALA A 433 -10.66 -16.25 -4.07
N ALA A 434 -9.37 -16.59 -4.06
CA ALA A 434 -8.72 -17.31 -2.97
C ALA A 434 -7.59 -16.47 -2.39
N ILE A 435 -7.49 -16.43 -1.07
CA ILE A 435 -6.48 -15.67 -0.32
C ILE A 435 -5.73 -16.63 0.59
N THR A 436 -4.42 -16.56 0.53
CA THR A 436 -3.51 -17.18 1.49
C THR A 436 -2.36 -16.25 1.77
N TRP A 437 -1.57 -16.55 2.80
CA TRP A 437 -0.33 -15.85 3.10
C TRP A 437 0.68 -16.87 3.65
N HIS A 438 1.92 -16.47 3.75
CA HIS A 438 2.94 -17.30 4.38
C HIS A 438 3.87 -16.41 5.21
N PRO A 439 4.25 -16.82 6.44
CA PRO A 439 5.23 -16.09 7.25
C PRO A 439 6.54 -15.91 6.48
N PHE A 440 7.04 -14.68 6.42
CA PHE A 440 8.28 -14.32 5.73
C PHE A 440 8.94 -13.09 6.38
N ASP A 441 10.05 -12.60 5.81
CA ASP A 441 10.83 -11.48 6.35
C ASP A 441 10.21 -10.09 6.11
N ARG A 442 9.17 -10.02 5.27
CA ARG A 442 8.48 -8.78 4.91
C ARG A 442 7.06 -9.01 4.41
N ASN A 443 6.21 -8.01 4.57
CA ASN A 443 4.88 -8.01 3.97
C ASN A 443 4.97 -7.63 2.49
N ARG A 444 4.56 -8.53 1.59
CA ARG A 444 4.51 -8.29 0.14
C ARG A 444 3.45 -9.16 -0.52
N VAL A 445 2.96 -8.73 -1.67
CA VAL A 445 2.27 -9.63 -2.60
C VAL A 445 3.36 -10.38 -3.36
N SER A 446 3.33 -11.73 -3.30
CA SER A 446 4.32 -12.56 -3.99
C SER A 446 3.85 -12.88 -5.40
N TYR A 447 4.75 -12.66 -6.36
CA TYR A 447 4.62 -13.09 -7.76
C TYR A 447 5.72 -14.11 -8.10
N ASP A 448 6.23 -14.80 -7.09
CA ASP A 448 7.33 -15.74 -7.26
C ASP A 448 6.89 -16.95 -8.09
N ILE A 449 7.77 -17.45 -8.94
CA ILE A 449 7.56 -18.69 -9.67
C ILE A 449 7.89 -19.85 -8.74
N TRP A 450 6.90 -20.69 -8.47
CA TRP A 450 7.07 -21.89 -7.68
C TRP A 450 7.62 -23.03 -8.54
N GLN A 451 8.51 -23.82 -7.95
CA GLN A 451 9.08 -25.00 -8.61
C GLN A 451 8.11 -26.18 -8.50
N ALA A 452 8.00 -26.96 -9.58
CA ALA A 452 7.36 -28.26 -9.49
C ALA A 452 8.23 -29.22 -8.67
N GLN A 453 7.59 -30.10 -7.91
CA GLN A 453 8.29 -31.12 -7.11
C GLN A 453 7.92 -32.52 -7.58
N ASP A 454 8.92 -33.38 -7.66
CA ASP A 454 8.74 -34.81 -7.93
C ASP A 454 9.54 -35.62 -6.88
N MET A 455 8.86 -36.48 -6.14
CA MET A 455 9.45 -37.30 -5.10
C MET A 455 9.48 -38.78 -5.55
N LYS A 456 10.65 -39.35 -5.54
CA LYS A 456 10.88 -40.77 -5.94
C LYS A 456 11.46 -41.57 -4.80
N ASN A 457 10.85 -42.72 -4.50
CA ASN A 457 11.38 -43.69 -3.55
C ASN A 457 12.05 -44.84 -4.28
N TYR A 458 13.33 -45.03 -4.03
CA TYR A 458 14.12 -46.14 -4.58
C TYR A 458 14.38 -47.15 -3.49
N LYS A 459 14.11 -48.46 -3.79
CA LYS A 459 14.38 -49.59 -2.90
C LYS A 459 15.43 -50.47 -3.53
N PHE A 460 16.51 -50.72 -2.79
CA PHE A 460 17.57 -51.64 -3.18
C PHE A 460 17.50 -52.90 -2.32
N TYR A 461 17.73 -54.05 -2.92
CA TYR A 461 17.71 -55.34 -2.25
C TYR A 461 19.08 -56.01 -2.44
N GLY A 462 19.74 -56.31 -1.33
CA GLY A 462 21.06 -56.91 -1.30
C GLY A 462 21.03 -58.42 -1.03
N VAL A 463 22.23 -59.00 -1.01
CA VAL A 463 22.49 -60.35 -0.53
C VAL A 463 23.41 -60.26 0.66
N LYS A 464 22.93 -60.69 1.84
CA LYS A 464 23.69 -60.61 3.09
C LYS A 464 24.86 -61.56 3.12
N ALA A 465 26.00 -61.08 3.63
CA ALA A 465 27.20 -61.90 3.86
C ALA A 465 27.93 -61.38 5.10
N HIS A 466 28.77 -62.25 5.70
CA HIS A 466 29.60 -61.83 6.84
C HIS A 466 30.73 -60.90 6.34
N ALA A 467 30.75 -59.65 6.78
CA ALA A 467 31.65 -58.64 6.24
C ALA A 467 33.17 -58.93 6.36
N SER A 468 33.58 -59.79 7.31
CA SER A 468 34.99 -60.12 7.51
C SER A 468 35.37 -61.50 7.02
N LYS A 469 34.43 -62.46 6.76
CA LYS A 469 34.77 -63.83 6.37
C LYS A 469 34.58 -64.12 4.88
N HIS A 470 33.43 -63.75 4.35
CA HIS A 470 33.08 -64.00 2.97
C HIS A 470 32.29 -62.86 2.37
N PRO A 471 32.79 -61.57 2.43
CA PRO A 471 32.09 -60.42 1.88
C PRO A 471 31.84 -60.51 0.39
N GLU A 472 32.67 -61.29 -0.36
CA GLU A 472 32.54 -61.49 -1.78
C GLU A 472 31.27 -62.26 -2.18
N LEU A 473 30.64 -62.99 -1.26
CA LEU A 473 29.34 -63.62 -1.45
C LEU A 473 28.17 -62.68 -1.28
N GLY A 474 28.38 -61.51 -0.70
CA GLY A 474 27.38 -60.47 -0.49
C GLY A 474 27.15 -59.60 -1.72
N ARG A 475 26.05 -58.86 -1.68
CA ARG A 475 25.75 -57.74 -2.60
C ARG A 475 25.13 -56.65 -1.74
N SER A 476 25.87 -55.57 -1.56
CA SER A 476 25.43 -54.47 -0.70
C SER A 476 24.35 -53.61 -1.36
N ALA A 477 23.17 -53.58 -0.76
CA ALA A 477 22.10 -52.65 -1.15
C ALA A 477 22.48 -51.19 -0.83
N LEU A 478 23.23 -50.97 0.24
CA LEU A 478 23.70 -49.65 0.64
C LEU A 478 24.70 -49.08 -0.39
N ASP A 479 25.71 -49.88 -0.82
CA ASP A 479 26.65 -49.44 -1.85
C ASP A 479 25.95 -49.08 -3.16
N ALA A 480 24.90 -49.82 -3.52
CA ALA A 480 24.10 -49.51 -4.71
C ALA A 480 23.37 -48.14 -4.56
N ALA A 481 22.82 -47.84 -3.39
CA ALA A 481 22.19 -46.56 -3.11
C ALA A 481 23.21 -45.42 -3.11
N GLU A 482 24.38 -45.62 -2.51
CA GLU A 482 25.47 -44.64 -2.49
C GLU A 482 26.00 -44.37 -3.92
N LEU A 483 26.22 -45.40 -4.74
CA LEU A 483 26.64 -45.22 -6.14
C LEU A 483 25.60 -44.47 -6.97
N MET A 484 24.30 -44.72 -6.75
CA MET A 484 23.25 -43.95 -7.38
C MET A 484 23.34 -42.46 -6.98
N ASN A 485 23.52 -42.17 -5.72
CA ASN A 485 23.62 -40.80 -5.23
C ASN A 485 24.86 -40.08 -5.75
N VAL A 486 25.99 -40.76 -5.87
CA VAL A 486 27.21 -40.25 -6.53
C VAL A 486 26.91 -39.89 -7.99
N GLY A 487 26.24 -40.81 -8.73
CA GLY A 487 25.82 -40.54 -10.10
C GLY A 487 24.91 -39.35 -10.25
N VAL A 488 23.93 -39.19 -9.34
CA VAL A 488 23.03 -38.02 -9.28
C VAL A 488 23.80 -36.72 -9.03
N ASN A 489 24.84 -36.75 -8.20
CA ASN A 489 25.65 -35.54 -7.96
C ASN A 489 26.39 -35.09 -9.23
N TYR A 490 26.86 -36.00 -10.08
CA TYR A 490 27.44 -35.64 -11.38
C TYR A 490 26.41 -35.08 -12.37
N LEU A 491 25.14 -35.44 -12.23
CA LEU A 491 24.06 -34.89 -13.06
C LEU A 491 23.80 -33.39 -12.82
N ARG A 492 24.18 -32.85 -11.66
CA ARG A 492 23.91 -31.46 -11.28
C ARG A 492 24.47 -30.43 -12.27
N GLU A 493 25.56 -30.76 -12.98
CA GLU A 493 26.11 -29.87 -14.02
C GLU A 493 25.31 -29.90 -15.34
N HIS A 494 24.37 -30.84 -15.50
CA HIS A 494 23.69 -31.14 -16.75
C HIS A 494 22.17 -30.88 -16.68
N VAL A 495 21.71 -30.24 -15.63
CA VAL A 495 20.30 -29.80 -15.46
C VAL A 495 20.22 -28.28 -15.53
N ALA A 496 19.02 -27.74 -15.74
CA ALA A 496 18.81 -26.29 -15.76
C ALA A 496 19.14 -25.65 -14.39
N ASP A 497 19.53 -24.39 -14.39
CA ASP A 497 20.01 -23.68 -13.20
C ASP A 497 18.97 -23.57 -12.07
N ASP A 498 17.69 -23.68 -12.39
CA ASP A 498 16.56 -23.65 -11.46
C ASP A 498 16.21 -25.04 -10.89
N VAL A 499 16.78 -26.13 -11.42
CA VAL A 499 16.56 -27.49 -10.89
C VAL A 499 17.32 -27.69 -9.58
N ARG A 500 16.64 -28.26 -8.58
CA ARG A 500 17.22 -28.66 -7.30
C ARG A 500 17.02 -30.17 -7.13
N ILE A 501 18.07 -30.87 -6.77
CA ILE A 501 18.04 -32.31 -6.50
C ILE A 501 18.51 -32.54 -5.07
N HIS A 502 17.65 -33.14 -4.26
CA HIS A 502 17.95 -33.47 -2.87
C HIS A 502 17.59 -34.94 -2.61
N TYR A 503 18.26 -35.61 -1.67
CA TYR A 503 17.94 -36.96 -1.29
C TYR A 503 18.19 -37.24 0.19
N THR A 504 17.53 -38.25 0.71
CA THR A 504 17.73 -38.75 2.07
C THR A 504 17.61 -40.28 2.07
N TYR A 505 18.20 -40.93 3.08
CA TYR A 505 18.01 -42.36 3.32
C TYR A 505 16.88 -42.54 4.34
N THR A 506 15.90 -43.35 4.01
CA THR A 506 14.77 -43.66 4.89
C THR A 506 14.94 -44.94 5.71
N ASN A 507 15.77 -45.87 5.22
CA ASN A 507 16.11 -47.10 5.92
C ASN A 507 17.51 -47.55 5.50
N THR A 508 18.45 -47.51 6.42
CA THR A 508 19.84 -48.00 6.26
C THR A 508 20.24 -48.92 7.42
N ASP A 509 19.26 -49.44 8.17
CA ASP A 509 19.50 -50.22 9.38
C ASP A 509 20.14 -51.59 9.05
N GLY A 510 21.34 -51.78 9.55
CA GLY A 510 22.05 -53.02 9.51
C GLY A 510 23.26 -53.00 10.42
N PRO A 511 23.65 -54.14 11.04
CA PRO A 511 24.87 -54.21 11.82
C PRO A 511 26.10 -54.14 10.93
N ALA A 512 27.12 -53.39 11.35
CA ALA A 512 28.32 -53.12 10.56
C ALA A 512 29.15 -54.34 10.17
N ASN A 513 28.90 -55.51 10.78
CA ASN A 513 29.57 -56.76 10.49
C ASN A 513 28.85 -57.65 9.46
N ILE A 514 27.78 -57.13 8.84
CA ILE A 514 27.03 -57.77 7.78
C ILE A 514 26.95 -56.87 6.56
N VAL A 515 27.27 -57.37 5.37
CA VAL A 515 26.99 -56.68 4.10
C VAL A 515 25.47 -56.53 3.98
N PRO A 516 24.90 -55.33 3.88
CA PRO A 516 23.46 -55.10 3.90
C PRO A 516 22.78 -55.45 2.58
#